data_060d0b4d80da7e5d8858671c4462179c
#
_entry.id   060d0b4d80da7e5d8858671c4462179c
#
_cell.length_a   1.000
_cell.length_b   1.000
_cell.length_c   1.000
_cell.angle_alpha   90.00
_cell.angle_beta   90.00
_cell.angle_gamma   90.00
#
_symmetry.space_group_name_H-M   'P 1'
#
loop_
_entity.id
_entity.type
_entity.pdbx_description
1 polymer ?
#
loop_
_entity_poly.entity_id
_entity_poly.type
_entity_poly.pdbx_seq_one_letter_code
_entity_poly.pdbx_strand_id
1 'polypeptide(L)'
;SAWNQDGQAVMMMQRRGRAGDRFIAQIDALAGGHIGSGETPAQSATRELLEEVGLRIAEEDLIELGTMRMERDHVDCQRVIEHLFLCPRPLTIEQLVTSDEVDGFVQGAVTDLIDLIEARREQVKAQLRDTDGVRVVELSRQAVAEYPPMILETFRQSLAAIDHYLRQGELDPTLIK
;
A
#
# COMPACT_ATOMS: atom_id res chain seq x y z
N SER A 1 -4.12 2.12 3.50
CA SER A 1 -5.39 2.80 3.79
C SER A 1 -5.71 3.83 2.74
N ALA A 2 -6.98 3.96 2.34
CA ALA A 2 -7.41 4.99 1.39
C ALA A 2 -8.82 5.49 1.73
N TRP A 3 -9.12 6.74 1.35
CA TRP A 3 -10.40 7.40 1.62
C TRP A 3 -10.70 8.49 0.59
N ASN A 4 -11.93 8.99 0.57
CA ASN A 4 -12.30 10.13 -0.27
C ASN A 4 -12.07 11.43 0.51
N GLN A 5 -11.27 12.32 -0.04
CA GLN A 5 -10.99 13.65 0.51
C GLN A 5 -11.36 14.71 -0.54
N ASP A 6 -12.35 15.52 -0.25
CA ASP A 6 -12.83 16.61 -1.12
C ASP A 6 -13.13 16.17 -2.58
N GLY A 7 -13.68 14.95 -2.74
CA GLY A 7 -14.00 14.39 -4.05
C GLY A 7 -12.83 13.69 -4.75
N GLN A 8 -11.67 13.59 -4.11
CA GLN A 8 -10.50 12.89 -4.60
C GLN A 8 -10.21 11.67 -3.73
N ALA A 9 -9.99 10.52 -4.36
CA ALA A 9 -9.47 9.34 -3.66
C ALA A 9 -8.00 9.56 -3.31
N VAL A 10 -7.68 9.48 -2.02
CA VAL A 10 -6.30 9.57 -1.50
C VAL A 10 -5.91 8.26 -0.82
N MET A 11 -4.64 7.92 -0.89
CA MET A 11 -4.09 6.71 -0.27
C MET A 11 -2.88 7.05 0.60
N MET A 12 -2.80 6.36 1.74
CA MET A 12 -1.64 6.34 2.62
C MET A 12 -0.83 5.06 2.37
N MET A 13 0.47 5.23 2.18
CA MET A 13 1.45 4.17 1.93
C MET A 13 2.63 4.32 2.86
N GLN A 14 3.41 3.27 3.03
CA GLN A 14 4.72 3.34 3.70
C GLN A 14 5.85 3.57 2.69
N ARG A 15 6.96 4.14 3.17
CA ARG A 15 8.27 4.09 2.54
C ARG A 15 9.13 3.09 3.31
N ARG A 16 9.62 2.08 2.60
CA ARG A 16 10.37 0.95 3.19
C ARG A 16 11.68 1.41 3.79
N GLY A 17 11.93 1.01 5.04
CA GLY A 17 13.15 1.24 5.77
C GLY A 17 14.23 0.19 5.48
N ARG A 18 15.34 0.27 6.20
CA ARG A 18 16.54 -0.56 5.97
C ARG A 18 16.41 -1.99 6.47
N ALA A 19 15.57 -2.27 7.47
CA ALA A 19 15.43 -3.63 8.02
C ALA A 19 14.74 -4.59 7.06
N GLY A 20 14.05 -4.10 6.04
CA GLY A 20 13.34 -4.91 5.05
C GLY A 20 14.19 -5.58 3.97
N ASP A 21 15.53 -5.52 4.02
CA ASP A 21 16.52 -6.14 3.11
C ASP A 21 16.35 -5.86 1.60
N ARG A 22 15.13 -5.63 1.11
CA ARG A 22 14.82 -5.40 -0.31
C ARG A 22 13.96 -4.17 -0.48
N PHE A 23 14.13 -3.52 -1.63
CA PHE A 23 13.30 -2.39 -2.04
C PHE A 23 13.35 -1.20 -1.05
N ILE A 24 14.53 -0.93 -0.49
CA ILE A 24 14.75 0.18 0.45
C ILE A 24 14.36 1.50 -0.23
N ALA A 25 13.67 2.36 0.53
CA ALA A 25 13.14 3.65 0.08
C ALA A 25 12.06 3.58 -1.02
N GLN A 26 11.64 2.38 -1.45
CA GLN A 26 10.48 2.23 -2.33
C GLN A 26 9.18 2.45 -1.52
N ILE A 27 8.14 2.95 -2.17
CA ILE A 27 6.81 3.03 -1.58
C ILE A 27 6.11 1.67 -1.67
N ASP A 28 5.34 1.33 -0.64
CA ASP A 28 4.65 0.05 -0.52
C ASP A 28 3.25 0.25 0.08
N ALA A 29 2.46 -0.82 0.13
CA ALA A 29 1.24 -0.86 0.93
C ALA A 29 1.53 -0.35 2.35
N LEU A 30 0.50 0.14 3.07
CA LEU A 30 0.72 0.74 4.39
C LEU A 30 1.33 -0.22 5.40
N ALA A 31 0.96 -1.50 5.33
CA ALA A 31 1.57 -2.60 6.08
C ALA A 31 1.38 -3.91 5.31
N GLY A 32 2.22 -4.90 5.58
CA GLY A 32 2.08 -6.22 5.00
C GLY A 32 3.08 -7.22 5.54
N GLY A 33 2.63 -8.45 5.77
CA GLY A 33 3.47 -9.51 6.32
C GLY A 33 2.89 -10.90 6.08
N HIS A 34 3.49 -11.88 6.73
CA HIS A 34 3.08 -13.27 6.59
C HIS A 34 1.93 -13.62 7.54
N ILE A 35 0.99 -14.41 7.05
CA ILE A 35 -0.08 -14.95 7.88
C ILE A 35 0.53 -15.99 8.83
N GLY A 36 0.41 -15.76 10.13
CA GLY A 36 0.87 -16.66 11.17
C GLY A 36 0.06 -17.96 11.22
N SER A 37 0.65 -18.98 11.84
CA SER A 37 -0.05 -20.26 12.03
C SER A 37 -1.31 -20.08 12.85
N GLY A 38 -2.45 -20.40 12.28
CA GLY A 38 -3.78 -20.29 12.93
C GLY A 38 -4.41 -18.89 12.82
N GLU A 39 -3.77 -17.94 12.19
CA GLU A 39 -4.37 -16.63 11.90
C GLU A 39 -5.25 -16.68 10.65
N THR A 40 -6.30 -15.86 10.64
CA THR A 40 -6.99 -15.50 9.40
C THR A 40 -6.21 -14.39 8.66
N PRO A 41 -6.41 -14.21 7.35
CA PRO A 41 -5.80 -13.09 6.62
C PRO A 41 -6.12 -11.72 7.23
N ALA A 42 -7.35 -11.50 7.70
CA ALA A 42 -7.76 -10.23 8.33
C ALA A 42 -7.06 -10.01 9.69
N GLN A 43 -6.89 -11.07 10.50
CA GLN A 43 -6.14 -11.01 11.75
C GLN A 43 -4.67 -10.63 11.50
N SER A 44 -4.05 -11.27 10.51
CA SER A 44 -2.68 -10.91 10.12
C SER A 44 -2.60 -9.44 9.68
N ALA A 45 -3.50 -8.98 8.82
CA ALA A 45 -3.52 -7.60 8.36
C ALA A 45 -3.65 -6.59 9.51
N THR A 46 -4.51 -6.84 10.51
CA THR A 46 -4.66 -5.96 11.68
C THR A 46 -3.45 -6.00 12.60
N ARG A 47 -2.80 -7.16 12.76
CA ARG A 47 -1.57 -7.30 13.54
C ARG A 47 -0.42 -6.53 12.89
N GLU A 48 -0.19 -6.71 11.58
CA GLU A 48 0.87 -5.99 10.84
C GLU A 48 0.66 -4.47 10.87
N LEU A 49 -0.57 -3.99 10.73
CA LEU A 49 -0.88 -2.56 10.88
C LEU A 49 -0.49 -2.02 12.26
N LEU A 50 -0.69 -2.81 13.31
CA LEU A 50 -0.28 -2.41 14.66
C LEU A 50 1.23 -2.47 14.86
N GLU A 51 1.89 -3.52 14.37
CA GLU A 51 3.32 -3.76 14.58
C GLU A 51 4.18 -2.83 13.74
N GLU A 52 3.88 -2.67 12.45
CA GLU A 52 4.71 -1.86 11.54
C GLU A 52 4.46 -0.36 11.67
N VAL A 53 3.19 0.06 11.83
CA VAL A 53 2.82 1.49 11.72
C VAL A 53 2.05 2.04 12.92
N GLY A 54 1.86 1.24 13.98
CA GLY A 54 1.21 1.65 15.22
C GLY A 54 -0.31 1.85 15.11
N LEU A 55 -0.94 1.37 14.04
CA LEU A 55 -2.35 1.61 13.76
C LEU A 55 -3.23 0.45 14.23
N ARG A 56 -4.12 0.71 15.20
CA ARG A 56 -5.09 -0.26 15.67
C ARG A 56 -6.39 -0.15 14.87
N ILE A 57 -6.73 -1.22 14.15
CA ILE A 57 -7.95 -1.37 13.33
C ILE A 57 -8.65 -2.66 13.75
N ALA A 58 -9.98 -2.67 13.78
CA ALA A 58 -10.74 -3.90 13.95
C ALA A 58 -10.87 -4.65 12.61
N GLU A 59 -10.98 -5.98 12.65
CA GLU A 59 -11.11 -6.79 11.43
C GLU A 59 -12.34 -6.38 10.59
N GLU A 60 -13.44 -6.05 11.24
CA GLU A 60 -14.68 -5.58 10.61
C GLU A 60 -14.58 -4.23 9.92
N ASP A 61 -13.55 -3.44 10.22
CA ASP A 61 -13.25 -2.17 9.53
C ASP A 61 -12.45 -2.37 8.23
N LEU A 62 -12.00 -3.60 7.96
CA LEU A 62 -11.26 -3.94 6.75
C LEU A 62 -12.21 -4.45 5.66
N ILE A 63 -11.96 -4.02 4.44
CA ILE A 63 -12.64 -4.52 3.25
C ILE A 63 -11.66 -5.39 2.47
N GLU A 64 -11.96 -6.66 2.30
CA GLU A 64 -11.17 -7.55 1.46
C GLU A 64 -11.40 -7.19 -0.01
N LEU A 65 -10.35 -6.72 -0.67
CA LEU A 65 -10.37 -6.35 -2.09
C LEU A 65 -10.30 -7.59 -2.98
N GLY A 66 -9.64 -8.64 -2.51
CA GLY A 66 -9.45 -9.90 -3.23
C GLY A 66 -8.15 -10.59 -2.90
N THR A 67 -7.85 -11.63 -3.66
CA THR A 67 -6.68 -12.49 -3.48
C THR A 67 -5.91 -12.60 -4.79
N MET A 68 -4.60 -12.39 -4.73
CA MET A 68 -3.71 -12.55 -5.88
C MET A 68 -2.73 -13.70 -5.66
N ARG A 69 -2.41 -14.40 -6.76
CA ARG A 69 -1.38 -15.44 -6.76
C ARG A 69 -0.15 -14.92 -7.48
N MET A 70 0.98 -14.91 -6.79
CA MET A 70 2.26 -14.54 -7.36
C MET A 70 3.20 -15.73 -7.40
N GLU A 71 3.80 -15.96 -8.56
CA GLU A 71 4.94 -16.88 -8.68
C GLU A 71 6.21 -16.05 -8.75
N ARG A 72 7.02 -16.08 -7.70
CA ARG A 72 8.33 -15.41 -7.68
C ARG A 72 9.36 -16.34 -8.29
N ASP A 73 9.67 -16.14 -9.56
CA ASP A 73 10.81 -16.77 -10.17
C ASP A 73 12.12 -16.10 -9.69
N HIS A 74 13.13 -16.88 -9.37
CA HIS A 74 14.57 -16.65 -9.42
C HIS A 74 15.40 -16.84 -8.16
N VAL A 75 14.89 -16.88 -6.94
CA VAL A 75 15.78 -17.22 -5.79
C VAL A 75 15.20 -18.29 -4.88
N ASP A 76 13.89 -18.31 -4.65
CA ASP A 76 13.30 -19.20 -3.64
C ASP A 76 12.08 -20.00 -4.12
N CYS A 77 11.73 -20.02 -5.42
CA CYS A 77 10.55 -20.72 -5.97
C CYS A 77 9.28 -20.50 -5.12
N GLN A 78 9.08 -19.29 -4.62
CA GLN A 78 7.96 -19.01 -3.72
C GLN A 78 6.70 -18.73 -4.51
N ARG A 79 5.70 -19.56 -4.26
CA ARG A 79 4.31 -19.26 -4.62
C ARG A 79 3.67 -18.54 -3.46
N VAL A 80 3.31 -17.29 -3.67
CA VAL A 80 2.69 -16.45 -2.65
C VAL A 80 1.22 -16.23 -3.01
N ILE A 81 0.36 -16.36 -2.01
CA ILE A 81 -1.03 -15.91 -2.09
C ILE A 81 -1.10 -14.65 -1.26
N GLU A 82 -1.40 -13.53 -1.91
CA GLU A 82 -1.60 -12.25 -1.24
C GLU A 82 -3.09 -11.99 -1.05
N HIS A 83 -3.50 -11.72 0.18
CA HIS A 83 -4.81 -11.21 0.53
C HIS A 83 -4.74 -9.69 0.66
N LEU A 84 -5.52 -8.99 -0.14
CA LEU A 84 -5.49 -7.54 -0.23
C LEU A 84 -6.64 -6.93 0.57
N PHE A 85 -6.33 -6.01 1.46
CA PHE A 85 -7.32 -5.33 2.30
C PHE A 85 -7.25 -3.82 2.14
N LEU A 86 -8.41 -3.19 2.18
CA LEU A 86 -8.59 -1.75 2.25
C LEU A 86 -9.15 -1.37 3.63
N CYS A 87 -8.52 -0.40 4.29
CA CYS A 87 -9.12 0.34 5.39
C CYS A 87 -9.69 1.66 4.84
N PRO A 88 -11.01 1.79 4.67
CA PRO A 88 -11.62 2.94 3.98
C PRO A 88 -11.92 4.09 4.94
N ARG A 89 -10.94 4.44 5.80
CA ARG A 89 -11.12 5.56 6.73
C ARG A 89 -9.96 6.55 6.63
N PRO A 90 -10.25 7.85 6.86
CA PRO A 90 -9.22 8.87 6.88
C PRO A 90 -8.18 8.59 7.97
N LEU A 91 -6.91 8.78 7.61
CA LEU A 91 -5.78 8.79 8.52
C LEU A 91 -5.04 10.10 8.38
N THR A 92 -4.49 10.58 9.48
CA THR A 92 -3.49 11.66 9.42
C THR A 92 -2.10 11.03 9.40
N ILE A 93 -1.22 11.59 8.60
CA ILE A 93 0.14 11.07 8.42
C ILE A 93 0.94 11.12 9.75
N GLU A 94 0.54 11.99 10.68
CA GLU A 94 1.14 12.16 12.01
C GLU A 94 0.75 11.04 12.99
N GLN A 95 -0.34 10.33 12.76
CA GLN A 95 -0.81 9.23 13.63
C GLN A 95 0.04 7.97 13.51
N LEU A 96 0.77 7.82 12.40
CA LEU A 96 1.53 6.63 12.10
C LEU A 96 2.90 6.68 12.80
N VAL A 97 3.46 5.54 13.14
CA VAL A 97 4.74 5.41 13.81
C VAL A 97 5.75 4.75 12.89
N THR A 98 6.91 5.36 12.72
CA THR A 98 8.03 4.75 11.98
C THR A 98 8.69 3.64 12.79
N SER A 99 9.25 2.66 12.10
CA SER A 99 10.00 1.54 12.67
C SER A 99 11.29 1.32 11.88
N ASP A 100 12.05 0.29 12.20
CA ASP A 100 13.23 -0.07 11.40
C ASP A 100 12.86 -0.56 9.99
N GLU A 101 11.62 -1.04 9.82
CA GLU A 101 11.09 -1.50 8.53
C GLU A 101 10.40 -0.39 7.74
N VAL A 102 9.95 0.68 8.42
CA VAL A 102 9.21 1.81 7.84
C VAL A 102 9.89 3.11 8.19
N ASP A 103 10.59 3.72 7.25
CA ASP A 103 11.33 4.97 7.47
C ASP A 103 10.51 6.23 7.15
N GLY A 104 9.32 6.08 6.61
CA GLY A 104 8.44 7.19 6.30
C GLY A 104 7.08 6.78 5.75
N PHE A 105 6.23 7.78 5.56
CA PHE A 105 4.88 7.63 5.03
C PHE A 105 4.65 8.59 3.88
N VAL A 106 3.92 8.11 2.88
CA VAL A 106 3.55 8.89 1.70
C VAL A 106 2.04 8.91 1.57
N GLN A 107 1.47 10.12 1.45
CA GLN A 107 0.06 10.31 1.13
C GLN A 107 -0.06 10.96 -0.25
N GLY A 108 -0.77 10.30 -1.15
CA GLY A 108 -0.97 10.77 -2.53
C GLY A 108 -2.36 10.47 -3.08
N ALA A 109 -2.71 11.16 -4.16
CA ALA A 109 -3.94 10.85 -4.90
C ALA A 109 -3.82 9.49 -5.58
N VAL A 110 -4.86 8.67 -5.50
CA VAL A 110 -4.87 7.32 -6.10
C VAL A 110 -4.65 7.39 -7.61
N THR A 111 -5.29 8.34 -8.30
CA THR A 111 -5.13 8.55 -9.74
C THR A 111 -3.70 8.95 -10.13
N ASP A 112 -3.05 9.80 -9.34
CA ASP A 112 -1.66 10.21 -9.58
C ASP A 112 -0.70 9.03 -9.39
N LEU A 113 -0.95 8.15 -8.41
CA LEU A 113 -0.17 6.93 -8.19
C LEU A 113 -0.34 5.93 -9.35
N ILE A 114 -1.55 5.76 -9.86
CA ILE A 114 -1.80 4.96 -11.06
C ILE A 114 -0.99 5.51 -12.24
N ASP A 115 -1.05 6.82 -12.48
CA ASP A 115 -0.32 7.48 -13.56
C ASP A 115 1.20 7.30 -13.45
N LEU A 116 1.72 7.33 -12.21
CA LEU A 116 3.13 7.11 -11.92
C LEU A 116 3.54 5.66 -12.26
N ILE A 117 2.77 4.67 -11.80
CA ILE A 117 3.05 3.24 -12.01
C ILE A 117 2.95 2.88 -13.50
N GLU A 118 1.93 3.39 -14.19
CA GLU A 118 1.73 3.15 -15.63
C GLU A 118 2.61 4.01 -16.53
N ALA A 119 3.54 4.78 -15.96
CA ALA A 119 4.45 5.66 -16.69
C ALA A 119 3.75 6.73 -17.55
N ARG A 120 2.52 7.11 -17.19
CA ARG A 120 1.84 8.26 -17.81
C ARG A 120 2.39 9.59 -17.30
N ARG A 121 2.96 9.60 -16.09
CA ARG A 121 3.65 10.75 -15.49
C ARG A 121 4.98 10.32 -14.88
N GLU A 122 6.01 11.15 -15.04
CA GLU A 122 7.32 10.91 -14.43
C GLU A 122 7.38 11.30 -12.96
N GLN A 123 6.55 12.25 -12.56
CA GLN A 123 6.48 12.75 -11.19
C GLN A 123 5.05 13.13 -10.83
N VAL A 124 4.69 12.97 -9.56
CA VAL A 124 3.41 13.38 -8.99
C VAL A 124 3.62 14.02 -7.63
N LYS A 125 2.72 14.93 -7.24
CA LYS A 125 2.80 15.55 -5.90
C LYS A 125 2.27 14.59 -4.84
N ALA A 126 2.99 14.50 -3.73
CA ALA A 126 2.58 13.73 -2.56
C ALA A 126 3.03 14.44 -1.27
N GLN A 127 2.40 14.13 -0.15
CA GLN A 127 2.95 14.45 1.16
C GLN A 127 3.87 13.32 1.60
N LEU A 128 5.04 13.66 2.09
CA LEU A 128 5.99 12.73 2.69
C LEU A 128 6.20 13.13 4.15
N ARG A 129 6.13 12.16 5.05
CA ARG A 129 6.60 12.26 6.42
C ARG A 129 7.73 11.27 6.66
N ASP A 130 8.85 11.76 7.15
CA ASP A 130 9.98 10.96 7.63
C ASP A 130 10.62 11.63 8.86
N THR A 131 11.87 11.33 9.15
CA THR A 131 12.63 11.92 10.27
C THR A 131 12.79 13.45 10.16
N ASP A 132 12.70 14.00 8.96
CA ASP A 132 12.83 15.46 8.70
C ASP A 132 11.47 16.19 8.83
N GLY A 133 10.39 15.46 9.13
CA GLY A 133 9.05 16.01 9.31
C GLY A 133 8.13 15.81 8.09
N VAL A 134 7.03 16.56 8.06
CA VAL A 134 6.03 16.49 6.99
C VAL A 134 6.30 17.57 5.94
N ARG A 135 6.36 17.18 4.67
CA ARG A 135 6.56 18.09 3.53
C ARG A 135 5.88 17.61 2.25
N VAL A 136 5.61 18.52 1.34
CA VAL A 136 5.18 18.16 -0.02
C VAL A 136 6.42 17.86 -0.85
N VAL A 137 6.38 16.77 -1.59
CA VAL A 137 7.46 16.31 -2.48
C VAL A 137 6.93 16.00 -3.88
N GLU A 138 7.82 16.02 -4.86
CA GLU A 138 7.59 15.40 -6.16
C GLU A 138 8.03 13.94 -6.09
N LEU A 139 7.05 13.03 -5.99
CA LEU A 139 7.29 11.60 -5.99
C LEU A 139 7.57 11.15 -7.43
N SER A 140 8.75 10.65 -7.70
CA SER A 140 9.13 10.16 -9.02
C SER A 140 8.93 8.66 -9.17
N ARG A 141 8.98 8.17 -10.41
CA ARG A 141 8.96 6.72 -10.70
C ARG A 141 10.06 5.94 -10.00
N GLN A 142 11.15 6.60 -9.58
CA GLN A 142 12.20 5.95 -8.80
C GLN A 142 11.67 5.35 -7.48
N ALA A 143 10.59 5.89 -6.94
CA ALA A 143 9.95 5.38 -5.72
C ALA A 143 9.32 3.98 -5.86
N VAL A 144 9.19 3.47 -7.09
CA VAL A 144 8.66 2.13 -7.41
C VAL A 144 9.55 1.36 -8.41
N ALA A 145 10.71 1.93 -8.78
CA ALA A 145 11.51 1.44 -9.91
C ALA A 145 12.18 0.08 -9.66
N GLU A 146 12.40 -0.29 -8.40
CA GLU A 146 13.05 -1.55 -8.04
C GLU A 146 12.08 -2.74 -8.02
N TYR A 147 10.77 -2.50 -8.08
CA TYR A 147 9.80 -3.58 -8.06
C TYR A 147 9.75 -4.33 -9.40
N PRO A 148 9.71 -5.67 -9.35
CA PRO A 148 9.43 -6.49 -10.53
C PRO A 148 8.09 -6.13 -11.17
N PRO A 149 7.92 -6.32 -12.49
CA PRO A 149 6.68 -6.02 -13.19
C PRO A 149 5.43 -6.63 -12.56
N MET A 150 5.53 -7.82 -11.99
CA MET A 150 4.43 -8.50 -11.32
C MET A 150 3.95 -7.74 -10.06
N ILE A 151 4.86 -7.21 -9.25
CA ILE A 151 4.52 -6.39 -8.08
C ILE A 151 3.88 -5.08 -8.52
N LEU A 152 4.42 -4.44 -9.57
CA LEU A 152 3.80 -3.23 -10.13
C LEU A 152 2.39 -3.49 -10.65
N GLU A 153 2.15 -4.65 -11.24
CA GLU A 153 0.81 -5.05 -11.69
C GLU A 153 -0.14 -5.26 -10.51
N THR A 154 0.33 -5.88 -9.41
CA THR A 154 -0.43 -5.98 -8.16
C THR A 154 -0.82 -4.60 -7.63
N PHE A 155 0.13 -3.67 -7.56
CA PHE A 155 -0.14 -2.28 -7.17
C PHE A 155 -1.18 -1.63 -8.08
N ARG A 156 -1.02 -1.77 -9.40
CA ARG A 156 -1.95 -1.18 -10.37
C ARG A 156 -3.38 -1.71 -10.17
N GLN A 157 -3.54 -3.02 -10.03
CA GLN A 157 -4.85 -3.65 -9.81
C GLN A 157 -5.46 -3.21 -8.47
N SER A 158 -4.68 -3.20 -7.40
CA SER A 158 -5.11 -2.74 -6.08
C SER A 158 -5.57 -1.28 -6.10
N LEU A 159 -4.81 -0.39 -6.73
CA LEU A 159 -5.17 1.02 -6.86
C LEU A 159 -6.44 1.22 -7.69
N ALA A 160 -6.62 0.44 -8.77
CA ALA A 160 -7.83 0.50 -9.59
C ALA A 160 -9.06 0.02 -8.81
N ALA A 161 -8.94 -1.06 -8.03
CA ALA A 161 -10.02 -1.56 -7.16
C ALA A 161 -10.37 -0.56 -6.06
N ILE A 162 -9.37 0.09 -5.45
CA ILE A 162 -9.54 1.15 -4.44
C ILE A 162 -10.26 2.36 -5.05
N ASP A 163 -9.81 2.86 -6.21
CA ASP A 163 -10.45 4.01 -6.87
C ASP A 163 -11.90 3.71 -7.22
N HIS A 164 -12.16 2.51 -7.76
CA HIS A 164 -13.52 2.06 -8.06
C HIS A 164 -14.39 2.02 -6.80
N TYR A 165 -13.93 1.34 -5.74
CA TYR A 165 -14.67 1.23 -4.49
C TYR A 165 -14.99 2.61 -3.87
N LEU A 166 -14.00 3.51 -3.82
CA LEU A 166 -14.19 4.84 -3.23
C LEU A 166 -15.16 5.74 -4.04
N ARG A 167 -15.33 5.46 -5.33
CA ARG A 167 -16.27 6.19 -6.20
C ARG A 167 -17.67 5.60 -6.24
N GLN A 168 -17.78 4.27 -6.24
CA GLN A 168 -19.02 3.54 -6.48
C GLN A 168 -19.64 2.99 -5.19
N GLY A 169 -18.84 2.80 -4.13
CA GLY A 169 -19.25 2.17 -2.87
C GLY A 169 -19.36 0.65 -2.92
N GLU A 170 -18.93 0.02 -4.03
CA GLU A 170 -18.97 -1.42 -4.24
C GLU A 170 -17.67 -1.92 -4.88
N LEU A 171 -17.35 -3.20 -4.66
CA LEU A 171 -16.18 -3.85 -5.26
C LEU A 171 -16.50 -4.35 -6.66
N ASP A 172 -15.56 -4.18 -7.59
CA ASP A 172 -15.57 -4.85 -8.88
C ASP A 172 -14.59 -6.03 -8.84
N PRO A 173 -15.09 -7.30 -8.77
CA PRO A 173 -14.24 -8.47 -8.65
C PRO A 173 -13.39 -8.75 -9.90
N THR A 174 -13.59 -8.01 -10.99
CA THR A 174 -12.81 -8.17 -12.21
C THR A 174 -11.50 -7.39 -12.19
N LEU A 175 -11.33 -6.45 -11.25
CA LEU A 175 -10.15 -5.59 -11.15
C LEU A 175 -8.96 -6.27 -10.47
N ILE A 176 -9.18 -7.30 -9.66
CA ILE A 176 -8.13 -8.11 -9.02
C ILE A 176 -8.19 -9.53 -9.58
N LYS A 177 -7.09 -9.99 -10.20
CA LYS A 177 -7.03 -11.28 -10.92
C LYS A 177 -5.79 -12.06 -10.52
#